data_473673e3905e813c203d0cd7f7193c2f
#
_entry.id   473673e3905e813c203d0cd7f7193c2f
#
_cell.length_a   1.000
_cell.length_b   1.000
_cell.length_c   1.000
_cell.angle_alpha   90.00
_cell.angle_beta   90.00
_cell.angle_gamma   90.00
#
_symmetry.space_group_name_H-M   'P 1'
#
loop_
_entity.id
_entity.type
_entity.pdbx_description
1 polymer ?
#
loop_
_entity_poly.entity_id
_entity_poly.type
_entity_poly.pdbx_seq_one_letter_code
_entity_poly.pdbx_strand_id
1 'polypeptide(L)'
;MFDNLRADFQAALGHRKLESGLLRVLIRLETPAIVCYRYSHWASQIRIPVVRQLLLIPGLLWQRFNQMFLGIYISPDAEIGPGLVIHTPYGVFIPPVKIGANCTFSTGALIGSGCRSVGDNVYFGAGCKIVGDAKIGNNVVIVANSVVITDVPDNTTIMGVPARIKLPGGRGPKKFAWRSVEPEKAGNQAKGQNGSSNGSGNRQVQPEEQQTPAPKAHA
;
A
#
# COMPACT_ATOMS: atom_id res chain seq x y z
N MET A 1 -2.54 14.03 19.28
CA MET A 1 -3.51 13.06 18.78
C MET A 1 -4.36 13.64 17.66
N PHE A 2 -5.06 14.75 17.90
CA PHE A 2 -5.99 15.33 16.91
C PHE A 2 -5.34 15.82 15.62
N ASP A 3 -4.13 16.36 15.68
CA ASP A 3 -3.40 16.84 14.50
C ASP A 3 -3.03 15.70 13.55
N ASN A 4 -2.55 14.58 14.09
CA ASN A 4 -2.23 13.40 13.30
C ASN A 4 -3.49 12.80 12.67
N LEU A 5 -4.59 12.72 13.42
CA LEU A 5 -5.87 12.20 12.90
C LEU A 5 -6.41 13.09 11.76
N ARG A 6 -6.28 14.42 11.92
CA ARG A 6 -6.65 15.36 10.85
C ARG A 6 -5.79 15.17 9.60
N ALA A 7 -4.50 14.95 9.77
CA ALA A 7 -3.59 14.67 8.66
C ALA A 7 -3.90 13.34 7.97
N ASP A 8 -4.25 12.31 8.73
CA ASP A 8 -4.67 11.02 8.20
C ASP A 8 -5.93 11.14 7.34
N PHE A 9 -6.92 11.92 7.82
CA PHE A 9 -8.13 12.19 7.06
C PHE A 9 -7.87 13.01 5.81
N GLN A 10 -7.01 14.01 5.87
CA GLN A 10 -6.61 14.79 4.70
C GLN A 10 -5.88 13.94 3.67
N ALA A 11 -4.99 13.06 4.12
CA ALA A 11 -4.29 12.12 3.25
C ALA A 11 -5.26 11.13 2.57
N ALA A 12 -6.24 10.62 3.31
CA ALA A 12 -7.27 9.72 2.80
C ALA A 12 -8.22 10.37 1.78
N LEU A 13 -8.48 11.69 1.92
CA LEU A 13 -9.32 12.48 1.00
C LEU A 13 -8.57 12.89 -0.28
N GLY A 14 -7.23 12.93 -0.23
CA GLY A 14 -6.41 13.47 -1.31
C GLY A 14 -6.68 14.97 -1.52
N HIS A 15 -6.87 15.40 -2.76
CA HIS A 15 -7.11 16.81 -3.11
C HIS A 15 -8.57 17.30 -2.92
N ARG A 16 -9.46 16.48 -2.36
CA ARG A 16 -10.87 16.86 -2.15
C ARG A 16 -11.03 17.71 -0.88
N LYS A 17 -11.94 18.69 -0.93
CA LYS A 17 -12.24 19.52 0.24
C LYS A 17 -12.76 18.66 1.39
N LEU A 18 -12.27 18.93 2.59
CA LEU A 18 -12.60 18.19 3.81
C LEU A 18 -14.11 18.14 4.08
N GLU A 19 -14.81 19.24 3.82
CA GLU A 19 -16.25 19.40 4.14
C GLU A 19 -17.17 18.47 3.34
N SER A 20 -16.87 18.23 2.07
CA SER A 20 -17.69 17.35 1.22
C SER A 20 -17.29 15.87 1.31
N GLY A 21 -16.14 15.57 1.92
CA GLY A 21 -15.58 14.25 2.02
C GLY A 21 -15.69 13.59 3.39
N LEU A 22 -16.00 14.35 4.45
CA LEU A 22 -15.98 13.84 5.83
C LEU A 22 -16.90 12.63 6.01
N LEU A 23 -18.12 12.70 5.48
CA LEU A 23 -19.07 11.58 5.53
C LEU A 23 -18.54 10.33 4.82
N ARG A 24 -17.85 10.51 3.69
CA ARG A 24 -17.23 9.39 2.97
C ARG A 24 -16.07 8.76 3.73
N VAL A 25 -15.27 9.57 4.43
CA VAL A 25 -14.17 9.06 5.27
C VAL A 25 -14.74 8.30 6.45
N LEU A 26 -15.81 8.77 7.07
CA LEU A 26 -16.47 8.09 8.19
C LEU A 26 -17.12 6.75 7.78
N ILE A 27 -17.59 6.65 6.55
CA ILE A 27 -18.21 5.42 6.02
C ILE A 27 -17.14 4.39 5.57
N ARG A 28 -15.88 4.79 5.41
CA ARG A 28 -14.81 3.87 5.04
C ARG A 28 -14.48 2.91 6.17
N LEU A 29 -14.45 1.63 5.86
CA LEU A 29 -14.22 0.55 6.82
C LEU A 29 -12.83 0.63 7.51
N GLU A 30 -11.85 1.26 6.87
CA GLU A 30 -10.49 1.43 7.42
C GLU A 30 -10.41 2.56 8.46
N THR A 31 -11.31 3.53 8.42
CA THR A 31 -11.31 4.69 9.34
C THR A 31 -11.41 4.28 10.81
N PRO A 32 -12.30 3.38 11.22
CA PRO A 32 -12.37 2.92 12.61
C PRO A 32 -11.06 2.32 13.12
N ALA A 33 -10.29 1.65 12.27
CA ALA A 33 -9.01 1.05 12.67
C ALA A 33 -7.94 2.13 12.94
N ILE A 34 -7.87 3.16 12.10
CA ILE A 34 -6.93 4.29 12.29
C ILE A 34 -7.30 5.08 13.56
N VAL A 35 -8.58 5.37 13.77
CA VAL A 35 -9.07 6.07 14.97
C VAL A 35 -8.75 5.26 16.22
N CYS A 36 -9.03 3.95 16.21
CA CYS A 36 -8.73 3.04 17.30
C CYS A 36 -7.23 3.04 17.64
N TYR A 37 -6.37 2.96 16.63
CA TYR A 37 -4.93 3.02 16.81
C TYR A 37 -4.50 4.35 17.45
N ARG A 38 -4.91 5.50 16.90
CA ARG A 38 -4.54 6.83 17.43
C ARG A 38 -5.02 7.01 18.88
N TYR A 39 -6.21 6.51 19.20
CA TYR A 39 -6.73 6.53 20.57
C TYR A 39 -5.89 5.64 21.48
N SER A 40 -5.62 4.40 21.11
CA SER A 40 -4.87 3.45 21.93
C SER A 40 -3.41 3.90 22.12
N HIS A 41 -2.80 4.45 21.09
CA HIS A 41 -1.46 5.02 21.15
C HIS A 41 -1.42 6.25 22.10
N TRP A 42 -2.40 7.13 22.04
CA TRP A 42 -2.50 8.24 22.99
C TRP A 42 -2.70 7.74 24.42
N ALA A 43 -3.57 6.77 24.64
CA ALA A 43 -3.83 6.20 25.95
C ALA A 43 -2.60 5.52 26.54
N SER A 44 -1.77 4.87 25.70
CA SER A 44 -0.52 4.22 26.15
C SER A 44 0.54 5.19 26.68
N GLN A 45 0.49 6.46 26.25
CA GLN A 45 1.44 7.49 26.68
C GLN A 45 1.08 8.14 28.05
N ILE A 46 -0.06 7.79 28.65
CA ILE A 46 -0.50 8.34 29.93
C ILE A 46 0.38 7.78 31.04
N ARG A 47 0.96 8.67 31.85
CA ARG A 47 1.92 8.32 32.92
C ARG A 47 1.28 7.62 34.11
N ILE A 48 0.01 7.86 34.40
CA ILE A 48 -0.70 7.28 35.55
C ILE A 48 -1.13 5.85 35.20
N PRO A 49 -0.59 4.81 35.84
CA PRO A 49 -0.78 3.41 35.39
C PRO A 49 -2.24 2.97 35.47
N VAL A 50 -2.97 3.36 36.51
CA VAL A 50 -4.38 2.99 36.68
C VAL A 50 -5.27 3.63 35.61
N VAL A 51 -5.08 4.92 35.33
CA VAL A 51 -5.83 5.65 34.30
C VAL A 51 -5.49 5.09 32.93
N ARG A 52 -4.20 4.80 32.68
CA ARG A 52 -3.77 4.18 31.43
C ARG A 52 -4.45 2.85 31.18
N GLN A 53 -4.48 1.94 32.16
CA GLN A 53 -5.13 0.65 32.01
C GLN A 53 -6.64 0.80 31.74
N LEU A 54 -7.31 1.66 32.49
CA LEU A 54 -8.74 1.91 32.32
C LEU A 54 -9.08 2.42 30.91
N LEU A 55 -8.24 3.31 30.36
CA LEU A 55 -8.42 3.86 29.01
C LEU A 55 -8.00 2.89 27.90
N LEU A 56 -7.07 1.98 28.16
CA LEU A 56 -6.66 0.99 27.17
C LEU A 56 -7.70 -0.13 26.96
N ILE A 57 -8.52 -0.44 27.98
CA ILE A 57 -9.53 -1.53 27.87
C ILE A 57 -10.49 -1.31 26.68
N PRO A 58 -11.16 -0.16 26.53
CA PRO A 58 -12.05 0.05 25.38
C PRO A 58 -11.28 0.05 24.04
N GLY A 59 -10.06 0.57 24.02
CA GLY A 59 -9.19 0.51 22.85
C GLY A 59 -8.84 -0.93 22.43
N LEU A 60 -8.51 -1.78 23.39
CA LEU A 60 -8.21 -3.19 23.16
C LEU A 60 -9.43 -3.96 22.66
N LEU A 61 -10.60 -3.72 23.25
CA LEU A 61 -11.85 -4.35 22.79
C LEU A 61 -12.18 -3.93 21.34
N TRP A 62 -12.02 -2.64 21.04
CA TRP A 62 -12.23 -2.15 19.68
C TRP A 62 -11.20 -2.70 18.70
N GLN A 63 -9.93 -2.82 19.12
CA GLN A 63 -8.91 -3.45 18.31
C GLN A 63 -9.20 -4.93 18.02
N ARG A 64 -9.70 -5.69 19.00
CA ARG A 64 -10.15 -7.08 18.80
C ARG A 64 -11.30 -7.15 17.79
N PHE A 65 -12.24 -6.22 17.87
CA PHE A 65 -13.32 -6.12 16.90
C PHE A 65 -12.77 -5.86 15.49
N ASN A 66 -11.88 -4.87 15.31
CA ASN A 66 -11.26 -4.59 14.02
C ASN A 66 -10.47 -5.78 13.50
N GLN A 67 -9.75 -6.50 14.35
CA GLN A 67 -8.99 -7.68 13.97
C GLN A 67 -9.91 -8.83 13.50
N MET A 68 -11.03 -9.02 14.18
CA MET A 68 -11.99 -10.09 13.84
C MET A 68 -12.74 -9.82 12.54
N PHE A 69 -13.18 -8.57 12.31
CA PHE A 69 -14.01 -8.21 11.15
C PHE A 69 -13.22 -7.71 9.95
N LEU A 70 -12.12 -6.98 10.18
CA LEU A 70 -11.34 -6.34 9.13
C LEU A 70 -9.95 -6.97 8.94
N GLY A 71 -9.52 -7.85 9.85
CA GLY A 71 -8.17 -8.42 9.81
C GLY A 71 -7.05 -7.37 9.96
N ILE A 72 -7.35 -6.19 10.52
CA ILE A 72 -6.38 -5.12 10.71
C ILE A 72 -5.84 -5.17 12.14
N TYR A 73 -4.54 -5.29 12.26
CA TYR A 73 -3.83 -5.17 13.53
C TYR A 73 -2.79 -4.06 13.44
N ILE A 74 -2.90 -3.07 14.31
CA ILE A 74 -1.89 -2.02 14.50
C ILE A 74 -1.56 -1.97 15.98
N SER A 75 -0.31 -2.21 16.32
CA SER A 75 0.13 -2.16 17.73
C SER A 75 -0.05 -0.75 18.31
N PRO A 76 -0.58 -0.61 19.54
CA PRO A 76 -0.60 0.68 20.23
C PRO A 76 0.79 1.26 20.46
N ASP A 77 1.81 0.42 20.53
CA ASP A 77 3.21 0.81 20.74
C ASP A 77 3.94 1.15 19.44
N ALA A 78 3.27 1.07 18.29
CA ALA A 78 3.83 1.55 17.04
C ALA A 78 3.88 3.09 17.03
N GLU A 79 5.00 3.64 16.57
CA GLU A 79 5.17 5.10 16.41
C GLU A 79 4.93 5.46 14.93
N ILE A 80 3.72 5.86 14.57
CA ILE A 80 3.37 6.17 13.18
C ILE A 80 3.19 7.67 13.01
N GLY A 81 3.91 8.25 12.06
CA GLY A 81 3.81 9.66 11.68
C GLY A 81 2.41 10.05 11.16
N PRO A 82 2.19 11.33 10.87
CA PRO A 82 0.93 11.83 10.31
C PRO A 82 0.74 11.37 8.86
N GLY A 83 -0.50 11.30 8.40
CA GLY A 83 -0.82 10.96 7.02
C GLY A 83 -0.85 9.46 6.73
N LEU A 84 -1.17 8.63 7.72
CA LEU A 84 -1.39 7.20 7.54
C LEU A 84 -2.63 6.95 6.69
N VAL A 85 -2.47 6.17 5.63
CA VAL A 85 -3.57 5.73 4.76
C VAL A 85 -3.58 4.21 4.67
N ILE A 86 -4.75 3.61 4.91
CA ILE A 86 -4.99 2.20 4.61
C ILE A 86 -5.98 2.17 3.44
N HIS A 87 -5.58 1.59 2.33
CA HIS A 87 -6.38 1.67 1.09
C HIS A 87 -7.55 0.71 1.07
N THR A 88 -7.32 -0.51 1.52
CA THR A 88 -8.32 -1.56 1.55
C THR A 88 -8.17 -2.28 2.88
N PRO A 89 -9.20 -2.31 3.71
CA PRO A 89 -9.15 -3.07 4.94
C PRO A 89 -9.02 -4.55 4.54
N TYR A 90 -8.38 -5.31 5.32
CA TYR A 90 -8.14 -6.75 5.29
C TYR A 90 -6.65 -7.11 5.26
N GLY A 91 -6.25 -7.77 6.34
CA GLY A 91 -4.95 -8.41 6.43
C GLY A 91 -3.75 -7.46 6.59
N VAL A 92 -3.95 -6.26 7.14
CA VAL A 92 -2.86 -5.34 7.46
C VAL A 92 -2.33 -5.63 8.86
N PHE A 93 -1.02 -5.87 8.97
CA PHE A 93 -0.37 -6.14 10.25
C PHE A 93 0.83 -5.20 10.48
N ILE A 94 0.74 -4.40 11.55
CA ILE A 94 1.78 -3.45 11.95
C ILE A 94 2.17 -3.71 13.40
N PRO A 95 3.36 -4.28 13.67
CA PRO A 95 3.89 -4.52 15.01
C PRO A 95 4.39 -3.22 15.65
N PRO A 96 4.96 -3.27 16.89
CA PRO A 96 5.70 -2.15 17.44
C PRO A 96 6.89 -1.80 16.56
N VAL A 97 6.76 -0.72 15.79
CA VAL A 97 7.78 -0.25 14.84
C VAL A 97 7.62 1.25 14.60
N LYS A 98 8.73 1.91 14.28
CA LYS A 98 8.70 3.33 13.91
C LYS A 98 8.45 3.49 12.42
N ILE A 99 7.40 4.22 12.07
CA ILE A 99 6.97 4.50 10.69
C ILE A 99 6.88 6.01 10.51
N GLY A 100 7.44 6.52 9.45
CA GLY A 100 7.41 7.93 9.11
C GLY A 100 6.04 8.44 8.66
N ALA A 101 6.04 9.64 8.10
CA ALA A 101 4.83 10.32 7.65
C ALA A 101 4.38 9.85 6.26
N ASN A 102 3.09 10.05 5.94
CA ASN A 102 2.51 9.81 4.61
C ASN A 102 2.70 8.38 4.08
N CYS A 103 2.65 7.40 4.95
CA CYS A 103 2.76 6.00 4.55
C CYS A 103 1.39 5.43 4.17
N THR A 104 1.38 4.64 3.09
CA THR A 104 0.16 4.04 2.55
C THR A 104 0.25 2.53 2.53
N PHE A 105 -0.72 1.87 3.13
CA PHE A 105 -0.82 0.42 3.18
C PHE A 105 -1.95 -0.09 2.31
N SER A 106 -1.66 -1.06 1.46
CA SER A 106 -2.69 -1.80 0.73
C SER A 106 -3.05 -3.10 1.47
N THR A 107 -4.10 -3.76 1.02
CA THR A 107 -4.57 -5.02 1.61
C THR A 107 -3.46 -6.07 1.73
N GLY A 108 -3.45 -6.82 2.82
CA GLY A 108 -2.48 -7.90 3.04
C GLY A 108 -1.03 -7.45 3.27
N ALA A 109 -0.78 -6.16 3.44
CA ALA A 109 0.54 -5.65 3.77
C ALA A 109 0.92 -6.03 5.21
N LEU A 110 2.09 -6.64 5.37
CA LEU A 110 2.57 -7.13 6.66
C LEU A 110 3.96 -6.60 6.95
N ILE A 111 4.13 -6.01 8.12
CA ILE A 111 5.45 -5.71 8.69
C ILE A 111 5.76 -6.75 9.76
N GLY A 112 6.85 -7.49 9.58
CA GLY A 112 7.37 -8.42 10.59
C GLY A 112 7.94 -7.69 11.80
N SER A 113 7.91 -8.32 12.96
CA SER A 113 8.40 -7.74 14.23
C SER A 113 9.89 -7.46 14.27
N GLY A 114 10.67 -7.98 13.32
CA GLY A 114 12.10 -7.67 13.17
C GLY A 114 12.39 -6.38 12.42
N CYS A 115 11.41 -5.75 11.78
CA CYS A 115 11.63 -4.52 11.04
C CYS A 115 12.11 -3.39 11.97
N ARG A 116 13.26 -2.79 11.64
CA ARG A 116 13.86 -1.73 12.48
C ARG A 116 13.12 -0.40 12.38
N SER A 117 12.83 0.03 11.17
CA SER A 117 12.10 1.28 10.92
C SER A 117 11.66 1.40 9.46
N VAL A 118 10.67 2.25 9.27
CA VAL A 118 10.16 2.66 7.95
C VAL A 118 10.25 4.18 7.85
N GLY A 119 10.77 4.68 6.75
CA GLY A 119 10.86 6.12 6.48
C GLY A 119 9.53 6.77 6.06
N ASP A 120 9.65 7.98 5.53
CA ASP A 120 8.51 8.78 5.06
C ASP A 120 8.09 8.40 3.63
N ASN A 121 6.82 8.65 3.28
CA ASN A 121 6.28 8.48 1.93
C ASN A 121 6.48 7.06 1.38
N VAL A 122 6.30 6.04 2.19
CA VAL A 122 6.43 4.64 1.78
C VAL A 122 5.08 4.08 1.35
N TYR A 123 5.07 3.44 0.18
CA TYR A 123 3.91 2.75 -0.34
C TYR A 123 4.08 1.23 -0.23
N PHE A 124 3.17 0.59 0.50
CA PHE A 124 3.11 -0.85 0.67
C PHE A 124 2.07 -1.44 -0.29
N GLY A 125 2.54 -2.09 -1.34
CA GLY A 125 1.70 -2.79 -2.31
C GLY A 125 0.94 -3.97 -1.69
N ALA A 126 -0.16 -4.36 -2.31
CA ALA A 126 -1.00 -5.45 -1.82
C ALA A 126 -0.20 -6.75 -1.61
N GLY A 127 -0.39 -7.39 -0.46
CA GLY A 127 0.28 -8.65 -0.13
C GLY A 127 1.78 -8.55 0.13
N CYS A 128 2.37 -7.36 0.15
CA CYS A 128 3.80 -7.23 0.44
C CYS A 128 4.11 -7.58 1.89
N LYS A 129 5.29 -8.13 2.10
CA LYS A 129 5.76 -8.54 3.43
C LYS A 129 7.17 -8.01 3.68
N ILE A 130 7.37 -7.39 4.84
CA ILE A 130 8.71 -7.09 5.35
C ILE A 130 9.03 -8.15 6.39
N VAL A 131 10.13 -8.86 6.22
CA VAL A 131 10.53 -9.97 7.07
C VAL A 131 11.97 -9.78 7.52
N GLY A 132 12.23 -10.03 8.78
CA GLY A 132 13.58 -9.90 9.34
C GLY A 132 13.96 -8.47 9.69
N ASP A 133 15.25 -8.25 9.87
CA ASP A 133 15.87 -7.00 10.34
C ASP A 133 16.11 -6.04 9.16
N ALA A 134 15.03 -5.53 8.61
CA ALA A 134 15.10 -4.60 7.49
C ALA A 134 14.80 -3.16 7.91
N LYS A 135 15.56 -2.20 7.36
CA LYS A 135 15.29 -0.77 7.43
C LYS A 135 14.79 -0.29 6.06
N ILE A 136 13.66 0.36 6.04
CA ILE A 136 13.08 0.91 4.81
C ILE A 136 13.33 2.41 4.79
N GLY A 137 13.94 2.91 3.73
CA GLY A 137 14.21 4.33 3.52
C GLY A 137 12.97 5.16 3.19
N ASN A 138 13.22 6.41 2.81
CA ASN A 138 12.16 7.35 2.43
C ASN A 138 11.80 7.22 0.94
N ASN A 139 10.57 7.59 0.58
CA ASN A 139 10.09 7.59 -0.82
C ASN A 139 10.24 6.22 -1.49
N VAL A 140 9.94 5.15 -0.76
CA VAL A 140 10.06 3.77 -1.26
C VAL A 140 8.71 3.26 -1.74
N VAL A 141 8.73 2.57 -2.88
CA VAL A 141 7.56 1.84 -3.39
C VAL A 141 7.86 0.35 -3.33
N ILE A 142 7.10 -0.36 -2.49
CA ILE A 142 7.13 -1.82 -2.40
C ILE A 142 6.01 -2.35 -3.30
N VAL A 143 6.37 -3.04 -4.36
CA VAL A 143 5.38 -3.58 -5.32
C VAL A 143 4.58 -4.71 -4.67
N ALA A 144 3.37 -4.93 -5.15
CA ALA A 144 2.50 -6.00 -4.67
C ALA A 144 3.20 -7.37 -4.65
N ASN A 145 2.88 -8.17 -3.62
CA ASN A 145 3.41 -9.52 -3.39
C ASN A 145 4.95 -9.60 -3.25
N SER A 146 5.60 -8.49 -2.94
CA SER A 146 7.05 -8.49 -2.71
C SER A 146 7.38 -8.91 -1.28
N VAL A 147 8.48 -9.63 -1.10
CA VAL A 147 9.01 -10.02 0.22
C VAL A 147 10.36 -9.35 0.44
N VAL A 148 10.38 -8.39 1.35
CA VAL A 148 11.57 -7.59 1.69
C VAL A 148 12.28 -8.24 2.86
N ILE A 149 13.55 -8.56 2.69
CA ILE A 149 14.39 -9.23 3.70
C ILE A 149 15.69 -8.47 4.02
N THR A 150 15.94 -7.37 3.32
CA THR A 150 17.15 -6.55 3.44
C THR A 150 16.80 -5.08 3.48
N ASP A 151 17.77 -4.26 3.87
CA ASP A 151 17.64 -2.80 3.87
C ASP A 151 17.31 -2.27 2.48
N VAL A 152 16.44 -1.26 2.46
CA VAL A 152 15.99 -0.59 1.25
C VAL A 152 16.41 0.87 1.31
N PRO A 153 17.24 1.35 0.38
CA PRO A 153 17.65 2.75 0.33
C PRO A 153 16.50 3.68 -0.10
N ASP A 154 16.69 4.97 0.15
CA ASP A 154 15.75 6.02 -0.22
C ASP A 154 15.49 6.06 -1.74
N ASN A 155 14.31 6.56 -2.11
CA ASN A 155 13.92 6.84 -3.50
C ASN A 155 13.96 5.61 -4.42
N THR A 156 13.64 4.42 -3.90
CA THR A 156 13.71 3.18 -4.66
C THR A 156 12.34 2.52 -4.83
N THR A 157 12.24 1.76 -5.91
CA THR A 157 11.14 0.82 -6.13
C THR A 157 11.70 -0.60 -6.05
N ILE A 158 11.10 -1.43 -5.21
CA ILE A 158 11.50 -2.81 -5.01
C ILE A 158 10.38 -3.77 -5.38
N MET A 159 10.75 -4.93 -5.91
CA MET A 159 9.80 -5.96 -6.34
C MET A 159 10.38 -7.37 -6.28
N GLY A 160 9.53 -8.36 -6.11
CA GLY A 160 9.86 -9.78 -6.20
C GLY A 160 10.00 -10.49 -4.86
N VAL A 161 10.34 -11.78 -4.91
CA VAL A 161 10.55 -12.68 -3.76
C VAL A 161 11.86 -13.47 -3.98
N PRO A 162 12.96 -13.11 -3.28
CA PRO A 162 13.15 -11.93 -2.44
C PRO A 162 13.10 -10.62 -3.25
N ALA A 163 12.67 -9.53 -2.59
CA ALA A 163 12.56 -8.23 -3.24
C ALA A 163 13.94 -7.69 -3.64
N ARG A 164 14.03 -7.20 -4.86
CA ARG A 164 15.23 -6.58 -5.41
C ARG A 164 14.91 -5.17 -5.89
N ILE A 165 15.91 -4.29 -5.83
CA ILE A 165 15.79 -2.94 -6.36
C ILE A 165 15.60 -3.04 -7.86
N LYS A 166 14.52 -2.46 -8.36
CA LYS A 166 14.36 -2.24 -9.79
C LYS A 166 15.27 -1.06 -10.15
N LEU A 167 16.37 -1.33 -10.85
CA LEU A 167 17.27 -0.28 -11.33
C LEU A 167 16.45 0.79 -12.07
N PRO A 168 16.68 2.07 -11.80
CA PRO A 168 15.92 3.15 -12.38
C PRO A 168 16.24 3.31 -13.86
N GLY A 169 15.48 2.64 -14.69
CA GLY A 169 15.28 3.07 -16.06
C GLY A 169 14.22 4.16 -16.07
N GLY A 170 14.46 5.29 -15.45
CA GLY A 170 13.60 6.45 -15.52
C GLY A 170 12.87 6.80 -14.22
N ARG A 171 13.07 8.01 -13.80
CA ARG A 171 12.31 8.88 -12.89
C ARG A 171 11.84 8.17 -11.63
N GLY A 172 12.52 8.46 -10.52
CA GLY A 172 12.08 8.10 -9.19
C GLY A 172 10.57 8.33 -8.98
N PRO A 173 9.93 7.71 -8.00
CA PRO A 173 8.49 7.81 -7.84
C PRO A 173 8.11 9.29 -7.77
N LYS A 174 7.65 9.82 -8.90
CA LYS A 174 6.82 11.02 -8.84
C LYS A 174 5.77 10.68 -7.82
N LYS A 175 5.66 11.47 -6.73
CA LYS A 175 4.67 11.32 -5.67
C LYS A 175 3.58 10.40 -6.15
N PHE A 176 3.48 9.20 -5.59
CA PHE A 176 2.43 8.27 -5.94
C PHE A 176 1.14 8.88 -5.36
N ALA A 177 0.82 10.06 -5.92
CA ALA A 177 -0.50 10.60 -5.77
C ALA A 177 -1.36 9.57 -6.50
N TRP A 178 -2.17 8.85 -5.76
CA TRP A 178 -3.37 8.25 -6.31
C TRP A 178 -4.15 9.39 -6.95
N ARG A 179 -3.65 9.82 -8.11
CA ARG A 179 -4.48 10.56 -9.02
C ARG A 179 -5.61 9.59 -9.31
N SER A 180 -6.77 9.82 -8.66
CA SER A 180 -8.02 9.25 -9.15
C SER A 180 -7.86 9.17 -10.67
N VAL A 181 -7.91 7.96 -11.21
CA VAL A 181 -8.09 7.78 -12.64
C VAL A 181 -9.38 8.52 -12.90
N GLU A 182 -9.27 9.77 -13.36
CA GLU A 182 -10.42 10.45 -13.93
C GLU A 182 -10.86 9.51 -15.04
N PRO A 183 -12.12 9.08 -15.07
CA PRO A 183 -12.61 8.33 -16.20
C PRO A 183 -12.33 9.21 -17.42
N GLU A 184 -11.42 8.75 -18.27
CA GLU A 184 -11.15 9.34 -19.57
C GLU A 184 -12.52 9.61 -20.20
N LYS A 185 -12.83 10.87 -20.41
CA LYS A 185 -14.07 11.28 -21.02
C LYS A 185 -14.17 10.49 -22.32
N ALA A 186 -14.99 9.46 -22.33
CA ALA A 186 -15.47 8.81 -23.53
C ALA A 186 -16.24 9.87 -24.31
N GLY A 187 -15.52 10.66 -25.07
CA GLY A 187 -16.00 11.80 -25.80
C GLY A 187 -15.42 11.83 -27.20
N ASN A 188 -16.22 11.39 -28.15
CA ASN A 188 -16.16 11.77 -29.52
C ASN A 188 -15.00 11.26 -30.41
N GLN A 189 -15.09 10.02 -30.84
CA GLN A 189 -14.61 9.67 -32.18
C GLN A 189 -15.66 8.84 -32.92
N ALA A 190 -16.76 9.51 -33.28
CA ALA A 190 -17.70 9.06 -34.29
C ALA A 190 -18.04 10.25 -35.16
N LYS A 191 -17.15 10.61 -36.10
CA LYS A 191 -17.52 11.31 -37.33
C LYS A 191 -16.36 11.22 -38.32
N GLY A 192 -16.59 10.45 -39.37
CA GLY A 192 -16.20 10.78 -40.73
C GLY A 192 -14.87 10.22 -41.19
N GLN A 193 -14.93 9.13 -41.90
CA GLN A 193 -14.39 9.13 -43.26
C GLN A 193 -14.85 7.85 -43.99
N ASN A 194 -15.87 8.03 -44.79
CA ASN A 194 -16.10 7.22 -45.97
C ASN A 194 -15.02 7.56 -47.00
N GLY A 195 -14.42 6.59 -47.64
CA GLY A 195 -13.55 6.84 -48.77
C GLY A 195 -12.78 5.62 -49.22
N SER A 196 -13.40 4.77 -49.99
CA SER A 196 -12.93 4.17 -51.24
C SER A 196 -11.60 3.42 -51.37
N SER A 197 -11.72 2.21 -51.81
CA SER A 197 -11.03 1.52 -52.90
C SER A 197 -9.83 0.63 -52.62
N ASN A 198 -10.08 -0.65 -52.96
CA ASN A 198 -9.28 -1.61 -53.73
C ASN A 198 -7.82 -1.89 -53.39
N GLY A 199 -7.54 -3.18 -53.21
CA GLY A 199 -6.22 -3.74 -53.44
C GLY A 199 -6.04 -5.12 -52.82
N SER A 200 -6.34 -6.12 -53.59
CA SER A 200 -6.00 -7.55 -53.44
C SER A 200 -4.56 -7.83 -53.02
N GLY A 201 -4.37 -8.76 -52.14
CA GLY A 201 -3.05 -9.30 -51.85
C GLY A 201 -3.10 -10.45 -50.85
N ASN A 202 -3.51 -11.60 -51.35
CA ASN A 202 -3.48 -12.88 -50.67
C ASN A 202 -2.01 -13.33 -50.46
N ARG A 203 -1.55 -13.46 -49.21
CA ARG A 203 -0.35 -14.24 -48.88
C ARG A 203 -0.68 -15.13 -47.67
N GLN A 204 -0.89 -16.38 -48.00
CA GLN A 204 -0.90 -17.48 -47.05
C GLN A 204 0.51 -17.64 -46.48
N VAL A 205 0.63 -17.63 -45.16
CA VAL A 205 1.82 -18.05 -44.44
C VAL A 205 1.50 -19.39 -43.76
N GLN A 206 2.17 -20.43 -44.19
CA GLN A 206 2.12 -21.76 -43.59
C GLN A 206 2.87 -21.79 -42.27
N PRO A 207 2.44 -22.58 -41.27
CA PRO A 207 3.17 -22.72 -40.01
C PRO A 207 4.36 -23.65 -40.17
N GLU A 208 5.51 -23.20 -39.72
CA GLU A 208 6.76 -23.96 -39.63
C GLU A 208 6.74 -24.94 -38.46
N GLU A 209 6.90 -26.19 -38.76
CA GLU A 209 6.96 -27.35 -37.85
C GLU A 209 8.32 -27.34 -37.13
N GLN A 210 8.35 -27.07 -35.82
CA GLN A 210 9.56 -27.14 -34.99
C GLN A 210 9.83 -28.59 -34.60
N GLN A 211 10.85 -29.19 -35.21
CA GLN A 211 11.42 -30.49 -34.87
C GLN A 211 12.14 -30.42 -33.50
N THR A 212 11.73 -31.27 -32.57
CA THR A 212 12.35 -31.50 -31.28
C THR A 212 13.55 -32.49 -31.47
N PRO A 213 14.76 -32.16 -30.99
CA PRO A 213 15.85 -33.15 -31.03
C PRO A 213 15.76 -34.15 -29.86
N ALA A 214 15.98 -35.42 -30.17
CA ALA A 214 15.98 -36.55 -29.27
C ALA A 214 17.16 -36.54 -28.26
N PRO A 215 17.02 -37.16 -27.07
CA PRO A 215 18.07 -37.19 -26.06
C PRO A 215 19.15 -38.24 -26.43
N LYS A 216 20.41 -37.82 -26.31
CA LYS A 216 21.57 -38.71 -26.44
C LYS A 216 21.74 -39.53 -25.16
N ALA A 217 21.72 -40.84 -25.30
CA ALA A 217 22.16 -41.80 -24.29
C ALA A 217 23.68 -41.71 -24.11
N HIS A 218 24.15 -41.62 -22.89
CA HIS A 218 25.54 -41.88 -22.53
C HIS A 218 25.61 -43.23 -21.80
N ALA A 219 26.44 -44.08 -22.36
CA ALA A 219 26.93 -45.32 -21.76
C ALA A 219 27.86 -45.01 -20.57
#